data_b511b93bd6857efca0e198f6d1217752
#
_entry.id   b511b93bd6857efca0e198f6d1217752
#
_cell.length_a   1.000
_cell.length_b   1.000
_cell.length_c   1.000
_cell.angle_alpha   90.00
_cell.angle_beta   90.00
_cell.angle_gamma   90.00
#
_symmetry.space_group_name_H-M   'P 1'
#
loop_
_entity.id
_entity.type
_entity.pdbx_description
1 polymer ?
#
loop_
_entity_poly.entity_id
_entity_poly.type
_entity_poly.pdbx_seq_one_letter_code
_entity_poly.pdbx_strand_id
1 'polypeptide(L)'
;MDSIELATIITWLKQIGLSEGLIAACIIGIFGLCGILITQRSERKKEYEAFLRIKFEEVVFRLVDFAAIIQEVQSKIFLSSCDEALDVDEFYREGGKIEILIALYFPELEKKYELFLNAGGDLINAQHEHETNPNDSTLDVLKQLDEEYDRVYKSFYKHIKSCSSAYAKPLKHRKRVLIN
;
A
#
# COMPACT_ATOMS: atom_id res chain seq x y z
N MET A 1 26.09 13.60 -23.62
CA MET A 1 27.50 13.47 -24.02
C MET A 1 27.58 14.16 -25.37
N ASP A 2 28.27 15.30 -25.41
CA ASP A 2 28.30 16.10 -26.60
C ASP A 2 29.25 15.50 -27.64
N SER A 3 28.95 15.70 -28.93
CA SER A 3 29.75 15.16 -30.06
C SER A 3 31.24 15.58 -29.99
N ILE A 4 31.53 16.68 -29.32
CA ILE A 4 32.87 17.23 -29.09
C ILE A 4 33.67 16.38 -28.11
N GLU A 5 33.03 15.90 -27.02
CA GLU A 5 33.67 15.04 -26.02
C GLU A 5 34.03 13.67 -26.61
N LEU A 6 33.18 13.12 -27.45
CA LEU A 6 33.41 11.82 -28.11
C LEU A 6 34.58 11.89 -29.11
N ALA A 7 34.65 12.98 -29.86
CA ALA A 7 35.77 13.22 -30.78
C ALA A 7 37.10 13.35 -30.06
N THR A 8 37.12 14.01 -28.91
CA THR A 8 38.33 14.18 -28.08
C THR A 8 38.81 12.84 -27.52
N ILE A 9 37.91 11.99 -27.05
CA ILE A 9 38.21 10.65 -26.53
C ILE A 9 38.76 9.76 -27.63
N ILE A 10 38.17 9.79 -28.83
CA ILE A 10 38.65 9.02 -30.00
C ILE A 10 40.06 9.44 -30.40
N THR A 11 40.34 10.76 -30.42
CA THR A 11 41.66 11.30 -30.74
C THR A 11 42.71 10.87 -29.72
N TRP A 12 42.38 10.90 -28.44
CA TRP A 12 43.28 10.44 -27.39
C TRP A 12 43.58 8.94 -27.45
N LEU A 13 42.56 8.10 -27.76
CA LEU A 13 42.70 6.66 -27.95
C LEU A 13 43.59 6.30 -29.18
N LYS A 14 43.54 7.11 -30.24
CA LYS A 14 44.43 6.96 -31.41
C LYS A 14 45.87 7.30 -31.04
N GLN A 15 46.12 8.29 -30.17
CA GLN A 15 47.47 8.62 -29.71
C GLN A 15 48.15 7.51 -28.89
N ILE A 16 47.35 6.64 -28.24
CA ILE A 16 47.85 5.48 -27.48
C ILE A 16 48.18 4.28 -28.40
N GLY A 17 48.06 4.41 -29.75
CA GLY A 17 48.38 3.38 -30.69
C GLY A 17 47.30 2.28 -30.87
N LEU A 18 46.08 2.54 -30.41
CA LEU A 18 44.95 1.62 -30.62
C LEU A 18 44.46 1.68 -32.07
N SER A 19 44.28 0.52 -32.70
CA SER A 19 43.74 0.44 -34.06
C SER A 19 42.28 0.95 -34.08
N GLU A 20 41.87 1.58 -35.18
CA GLU A 20 40.52 2.12 -35.36
C GLU A 20 39.43 1.04 -35.15
N GLY A 21 39.70 -0.20 -35.55
CA GLY A 21 38.79 -1.31 -35.33
C GLY A 21 38.57 -1.66 -33.86
N LEU A 22 39.64 -1.58 -33.05
CA LEU A 22 39.56 -1.83 -31.63
C LEU A 22 38.77 -0.71 -30.88
N ILE A 23 38.98 0.54 -31.30
CA ILE A 23 38.25 1.68 -30.77
C ILE A 23 36.74 1.54 -31.08
N ALA A 24 36.39 1.19 -32.32
CA ALA A 24 35.00 0.97 -32.72
C ALA A 24 34.35 -0.18 -31.93
N ALA A 25 35.09 -1.30 -31.75
CA ALA A 25 34.59 -2.42 -30.95
C ALA A 25 34.34 -2.07 -29.50
N CYS A 26 35.24 -1.27 -28.87
CA CYS A 26 35.07 -0.79 -27.51
C CYS A 26 33.84 0.13 -27.38
N ILE A 27 33.63 1.05 -28.32
CA ILE A 27 32.49 1.96 -28.33
C ILE A 27 31.18 1.16 -28.45
N ILE A 28 31.09 0.23 -29.39
CA ILE A 28 29.93 -0.65 -29.58
C ILE A 28 29.66 -1.48 -28.30
N GLY A 29 30.73 -2.04 -27.71
CA GLY A 29 30.62 -2.79 -26.45
C GLY A 29 30.06 -1.95 -25.30
N ILE A 30 30.55 -0.72 -25.13
CA ILE A 30 30.06 0.19 -24.09
C ILE A 30 28.59 0.55 -24.32
N PHE A 31 28.20 0.90 -25.55
CA PHE A 31 26.80 1.19 -25.84
C PHE A 31 25.90 -0.03 -25.66
N GLY A 32 26.39 -1.23 -26.04
CA GLY A 32 25.66 -2.48 -25.78
C GLY A 32 25.44 -2.73 -24.28
N LEU A 33 26.49 -2.59 -23.47
CA LEU A 33 26.40 -2.72 -22.01
C LEU A 33 25.47 -1.68 -21.39
N CYS A 34 25.57 -0.43 -21.79
CA CYS A 34 24.66 0.63 -21.36
C CYS A 34 23.20 0.31 -21.72
N GLY A 35 22.96 -0.18 -22.93
CA GLY A 35 21.63 -0.60 -23.37
C GLY A 35 21.06 -1.72 -22.50
N ILE A 36 21.86 -2.75 -22.21
CA ILE A 36 21.47 -3.85 -21.32
C ILE A 36 21.14 -3.34 -19.91
N LEU A 37 22.00 -2.50 -19.34
CA LEU A 37 21.77 -1.95 -17.99
C LEU A 37 20.52 -1.11 -17.91
N ILE A 38 20.24 -0.27 -18.90
CA ILE A 38 19.02 0.53 -18.97
C ILE A 38 17.78 -0.36 -19.07
N THR A 39 17.85 -1.39 -19.92
CA THR A 39 16.74 -2.33 -20.10
C THR A 39 16.46 -3.11 -18.81
N GLN A 40 17.51 -3.70 -18.19
CA GLN A 40 17.37 -4.42 -16.93
C GLN A 40 16.81 -3.55 -15.81
N ARG A 41 17.28 -2.29 -15.70
CA ARG A 41 16.74 -1.36 -14.71
C ARG A 41 15.27 -1.04 -14.97
N SER A 42 14.86 -0.92 -16.21
CA SER A 42 13.46 -0.69 -16.58
C SER A 42 12.58 -1.90 -16.28
N GLU A 43 13.08 -3.12 -16.55
CA GLU A 43 12.36 -4.36 -16.27
C GLU A 43 12.18 -4.58 -14.77
N ARG A 44 13.25 -4.48 -13.96
CA ARG A 44 13.15 -4.57 -12.50
C ARG A 44 12.16 -3.58 -11.92
N LYS A 45 12.10 -2.37 -12.49
CA LYS A 45 11.13 -1.36 -12.05
C LYS A 45 9.69 -1.78 -12.35
N LYS A 46 9.43 -2.34 -13.54
CA LYS A 46 8.10 -2.87 -13.90
C LYS A 46 7.69 -4.06 -13.04
N GLU A 47 8.62 -4.96 -12.75
CA GLU A 47 8.40 -6.11 -11.88
C GLU A 47 8.05 -5.66 -10.45
N TYR A 48 8.80 -4.69 -9.92
CA TYR A 48 8.50 -4.12 -8.60
C TYR A 48 7.14 -3.43 -8.54
N GLU A 49 6.73 -2.73 -9.60
CA GLU A 49 5.39 -2.13 -9.68
C GLU A 49 4.28 -3.16 -9.77
N ALA A 50 4.50 -4.23 -10.54
CA ALA A 50 3.56 -5.33 -10.61
C ALA A 50 3.42 -6.02 -9.24
N PHE A 51 4.54 -6.22 -8.55
CA PHE A 51 4.57 -6.75 -7.19
C PHE A 51 3.79 -5.86 -6.20
N LEU A 52 4.03 -4.53 -6.20
CA LEU A 52 3.29 -3.61 -5.32
C LEU A 52 1.79 -3.60 -5.62
N ARG A 53 1.39 -3.75 -6.89
CA ARG A 53 -0.01 -3.86 -7.26
C ARG A 53 -0.66 -5.09 -6.64
N ILE A 54 -0.01 -6.25 -6.76
CA ILE A 54 -0.50 -7.51 -6.17
C ILE A 54 -0.63 -7.36 -4.65
N LYS A 55 0.36 -6.74 -4.00
CA LYS A 55 0.30 -6.49 -2.55
C LYS A 55 -0.80 -5.51 -2.15
N PHE A 56 -1.07 -4.50 -2.98
CA PHE A 56 -2.17 -3.57 -2.75
C PHE A 56 -3.55 -4.26 -2.89
N GLU A 57 -3.70 -5.10 -3.90
CA GLU A 57 -4.90 -5.92 -4.07
C GLU A 57 -5.10 -6.87 -2.87
N GLU A 58 -4.03 -7.49 -2.36
CA GLU A 58 -4.07 -8.32 -1.16
C GLU A 58 -4.57 -7.53 0.06
N VAL A 59 -4.03 -6.32 0.28
CA VAL A 59 -4.50 -5.43 1.36
C VAL A 59 -5.98 -5.11 1.21
N VAL A 60 -6.43 -4.75 0.00
CA VAL A 60 -7.84 -4.43 -0.25
C VAL A 60 -8.77 -5.62 0.01
N PHE A 61 -8.40 -6.83 -0.44
CA PHE A 61 -9.19 -8.04 -0.17
C PHE A 61 -9.30 -8.32 1.32
N ARG A 62 -8.17 -8.29 2.06
CA ARG A 62 -8.20 -8.48 3.51
C ARG A 62 -9.01 -7.42 4.26
N LEU A 63 -8.98 -6.17 3.77
CA LEU A 63 -9.81 -5.10 4.34
C LEU A 63 -11.32 -5.33 4.13
N VAL A 64 -11.72 -5.94 3.03
CA VAL A 64 -13.12 -6.32 2.80
C VAL A 64 -13.55 -7.40 3.78
N ASP A 65 -12.72 -8.45 3.94
CA ASP A 65 -12.99 -9.53 4.90
C ASP A 65 -13.02 -8.99 6.34
N PHE A 66 -12.08 -8.12 6.69
CA PHE A 66 -12.01 -7.47 7.99
C PHE A 66 -13.23 -6.56 8.26
N ALA A 67 -13.68 -5.80 7.25
CA ALA A 67 -14.88 -4.98 7.37
C ALA A 67 -16.15 -5.83 7.59
N ALA A 68 -16.19 -7.06 7.07
CA ALA A 68 -17.31 -7.98 7.29
C ALA A 68 -17.42 -8.38 8.77
N ILE A 69 -16.31 -8.57 9.49
CA ILE A 69 -16.29 -8.83 10.93
C ILE A 69 -16.98 -7.69 11.69
N ILE A 70 -16.66 -6.45 11.35
CA ILE A 70 -17.26 -5.27 12.02
C ILE A 70 -18.73 -5.10 11.63
N GLN A 71 -19.11 -5.38 10.38
CA GLN A 71 -20.52 -5.36 9.98
C GLN A 71 -21.35 -6.40 10.75
N GLU A 72 -20.79 -7.53 11.09
CA GLU A 72 -21.43 -8.51 11.94
C GLU A 72 -21.68 -7.93 13.34
N VAL A 73 -20.67 -7.24 13.94
CA VAL A 73 -20.84 -6.50 15.19
C VAL A 73 -21.97 -5.50 15.12
N GLN A 74 -21.96 -4.64 14.08
CA GLN A 74 -23.00 -3.63 13.87
C GLN A 74 -24.38 -4.26 13.73
N SER A 75 -24.50 -5.39 13.04
CA SER A 75 -25.77 -6.08 12.89
C SER A 75 -26.34 -6.61 14.22
N LYS A 76 -25.48 -7.08 15.12
CA LYS A 76 -25.85 -7.54 16.45
C LYS A 76 -26.38 -6.39 17.34
N ILE A 77 -25.81 -5.20 17.20
CA ILE A 77 -26.29 -3.99 17.90
C ILE A 77 -27.79 -3.73 17.60
N PHE A 78 -28.19 -3.91 16.34
CA PHE A 78 -29.57 -3.61 15.90
C PHE A 78 -30.56 -4.75 16.08
N LEU A 79 -30.10 -6.01 16.06
CA LEU A 79 -31.00 -7.17 16.03
C LEU A 79 -31.23 -7.86 17.36
N SER A 80 -30.54 -7.45 18.43
CA SER A 80 -30.66 -8.03 19.80
C SER A 80 -30.59 -9.58 19.83
N SER A 81 -30.00 -10.21 18.82
CA SER A 81 -29.89 -11.66 18.70
C SER A 81 -28.45 -12.09 19.01
N CYS A 82 -28.20 -12.47 20.26
CA CYS A 82 -26.89 -12.88 20.75
C CYS A 82 -26.83 -14.40 20.89
N ASP A 83 -26.61 -15.13 19.80
CA ASP A 83 -26.37 -16.57 19.89
C ASP A 83 -24.88 -16.95 19.75
N GLU A 84 -24.02 -16.08 19.25
CA GLU A 84 -22.58 -16.32 19.15
C GLU A 84 -21.78 -15.16 19.72
N ALA A 85 -20.87 -15.46 20.66
CA ALA A 85 -19.92 -14.48 21.19
C ALA A 85 -18.98 -14.02 20.05
N LEU A 86 -18.75 -12.72 20.01
CA LEU A 86 -17.83 -12.14 19.03
C LEU A 86 -16.40 -12.64 19.31
N ASP A 87 -15.71 -13.15 18.30
CA ASP A 87 -14.31 -13.51 18.42
C ASP A 87 -13.42 -12.27 18.32
N VAL A 88 -13.20 -11.63 19.45
CA VAL A 88 -12.34 -10.44 19.60
C VAL A 88 -10.91 -10.76 19.17
N ASP A 89 -10.44 -11.98 19.39
CA ASP A 89 -9.09 -12.42 19.01
C ASP A 89 -8.97 -12.52 17.48
N GLU A 90 -10.04 -12.89 16.79
CA GLU A 90 -10.07 -12.89 15.33
C GLU A 90 -9.93 -11.48 14.75
N PHE A 91 -10.63 -10.51 15.32
CA PHE A 91 -10.52 -9.12 14.91
C PHE A 91 -9.08 -8.62 15.01
N TYR A 92 -8.42 -8.76 16.16
CA TYR A 92 -7.05 -8.30 16.33
C TYR A 92 -6.05 -9.09 15.48
N ARG A 93 -6.28 -10.39 15.29
CA ARG A 93 -5.43 -11.23 14.44
C ARG A 93 -5.49 -10.81 12.96
N GLU A 94 -6.67 -10.59 12.41
CA GLU A 94 -6.84 -10.18 11.01
C GLU A 94 -6.41 -8.71 10.82
N GLY A 95 -6.72 -7.83 11.77
CA GLY A 95 -6.23 -6.46 11.77
C GLY A 95 -4.71 -6.38 11.76
N GLY A 96 -4.03 -7.14 12.61
CA GLY A 96 -2.56 -7.19 12.66
C GLY A 96 -1.91 -7.69 11.36
N LYS A 97 -2.53 -8.64 10.66
CA LYS A 97 -2.03 -9.09 9.35
C LYS A 97 -2.06 -7.96 8.31
N ILE A 98 -3.10 -7.15 8.31
CA ILE A 98 -3.24 -6.00 7.41
C ILE A 98 -2.23 -4.92 7.78
N GLU A 99 -2.06 -4.65 9.08
CA GLU A 99 -1.10 -3.68 9.61
C GLU A 99 0.32 -3.99 9.13
N ILE A 100 0.76 -5.25 9.22
CA ILE A 100 2.07 -5.68 8.74
C ILE A 100 2.23 -5.42 7.24
N LEU A 101 1.23 -5.74 6.42
CA LEU A 101 1.28 -5.49 4.98
C LEU A 101 1.36 -3.99 4.66
N ILE A 102 0.60 -3.17 5.39
CA ILE A 102 0.61 -1.72 5.24
C ILE A 102 1.97 -1.15 5.65
N ALA A 103 2.50 -1.51 6.81
CA ALA A 103 3.80 -1.03 7.30
C ALA A 103 4.95 -1.40 6.34
N LEU A 104 4.92 -2.59 5.75
CA LEU A 104 5.96 -3.05 4.83
C LEU A 104 5.89 -2.41 3.44
N TYR A 105 4.70 -2.17 2.90
CA TYR A 105 4.55 -1.83 1.49
C TYR A 105 3.85 -0.49 1.22
N PHE A 106 3.08 0.04 2.19
CA PHE A 106 2.21 1.21 2.02
C PHE A 106 2.22 2.14 3.24
N PRO A 107 3.40 2.64 3.68
CA PRO A 107 3.52 3.44 4.90
C PRO A 107 2.64 4.70 4.89
N GLU A 108 2.23 5.17 3.70
CA GLU A 108 1.29 6.29 3.58
C GLU A 108 -0.13 5.97 4.07
N LEU A 109 -0.47 4.68 4.19
CA LEU A 109 -1.76 4.22 4.72
C LEU A 109 -1.74 4.01 6.23
N GLU A 110 -0.56 3.85 6.84
CA GLU A 110 -0.35 3.39 8.22
C GLU A 110 -1.17 4.19 9.23
N LYS A 111 -0.98 5.52 9.25
CA LYS A 111 -1.68 6.39 10.20
C LYS A 111 -3.21 6.34 10.10
N LYS A 112 -3.75 6.20 8.89
CA LYS A 112 -5.20 6.11 8.69
C LYS A 112 -5.73 4.73 9.00
N TYR A 113 -4.92 3.71 8.76
CA TYR A 113 -5.25 2.35 9.14
C TYR A 113 -5.28 2.20 10.67
N GLU A 114 -4.31 2.76 11.38
CA GLU A 114 -4.27 2.79 12.84
C GLU A 114 -5.56 3.41 13.43
N LEU A 115 -5.97 4.57 12.90
CA LEU A 115 -7.23 5.19 13.31
C LEU A 115 -8.45 4.30 13.06
N PHE A 116 -8.47 3.61 11.91
CA PHE A 116 -9.54 2.69 11.54
C PHE A 116 -9.57 1.46 12.46
N LEU A 117 -8.41 0.86 12.74
CA LEU A 117 -8.27 -0.29 13.63
C LEU A 117 -8.69 0.05 15.06
N ASN A 118 -8.26 1.21 15.57
CA ASN A 118 -8.62 1.67 16.91
C ASN A 118 -10.13 1.92 17.02
N ALA A 119 -10.74 2.61 16.07
CA ALA A 119 -12.19 2.85 16.09
C ALA A 119 -13.00 1.55 16.04
N GLY A 120 -12.53 0.54 15.28
CA GLY A 120 -13.13 -0.80 15.26
C GLY A 120 -12.97 -1.52 16.59
N GLY A 121 -11.80 -1.43 17.21
CA GLY A 121 -11.51 -2.03 18.52
C GLY A 121 -12.38 -1.41 19.62
N ASP A 122 -12.52 -0.08 19.62
CA ASP A 122 -13.37 0.62 20.58
C ASP A 122 -14.85 0.21 20.46
N LEU A 123 -15.34 0.05 19.22
CA LEU A 123 -16.70 -0.42 18.96
C LEU A 123 -16.93 -1.85 19.46
N ILE A 124 -15.97 -2.77 19.20
CA ILE A 124 -16.05 -4.15 19.67
C ILE A 124 -16.03 -4.24 21.19
N ASN A 125 -15.15 -3.48 21.84
CA ASN A 125 -15.05 -3.46 23.29
C ASN A 125 -16.35 -2.90 23.93
N ALA A 126 -16.92 -1.86 23.35
CA ALA A 126 -18.20 -1.31 23.83
C ALA A 126 -19.37 -2.28 23.63
N GLN A 127 -19.37 -3.04 22.52
CA GLN A 127 -20.35 -4.11 22.29
C GLN A 127 -20.25 -5.17 23.37
N HIS A 128 -19.04 -5.65 23.67
CA HIS A 128 -18.80 -6.64 24.70
C HIS A 128 -19.21 -6.12 26.09
N GLU A 129 -18.95 -4.85 26.40
CA GLU A 129 -19.38 -4.22 27.65
C GLU A 129 -20.92 -4.15 27.75
N HIS A 130 -21.59 -3.77 26.67
CA HIS A 130 -23.04 -3.71 26.62
C HIS A 130 -23.68 -5.11 26.76
N GLU A 131 -23.12 -6.15 26.16
CA GLU A 131 -23.57 -7.54 26.31
C GLU A 131 -23.44 -8.02 27.77
N THR A 132 -22.37 -7.61 28.45
CA THR A 132 -22.09 -8.01 29.83
C THR A 132 -22.93 -7.22 30.83
N ASN A 133 -23.20 -5.96 30.55
CA ASN A 133 -23.90 -5.04 31.45
C ASN A 133 -24.86 -4.13 30.66
N PRO A 134 -25.99 -4.69 30.17
CA PRO A 134 -26.92 -3.94 29.31
C PRO A 134 -27.64 -2.85 30.11
N ASN A 135 -27.42 -1.60 29.71
CA ASN A 135 -28.12 -0.44 30.24
C ASN A 135 -28.18 0.70 29.21
N ASP A 136 -28.99 1.70 29.41
CA ASP A 136 -29.16 2.80 28.46
C ASP A 136 -27.87 3.58 28.25
N SER A 137 -27.03 3.74 29.28
CA SER A 137 -25.72 4.42 29.13
C SER A 137 -24.75 3.67 28.24
N THR A 138 -24.65 2.34 28.37
CA THR A 138 -23.79 1.54 27.53
C THR A 138 -24.29 1.49 26.09
N LEU A 139 -25.60 1.51 25.88
CA LEU A 139 -26.22 1.59 24.56
C LEU A 139 -25.93 2.94 23.86
N ASP A 140 -25.97 4.04 24.59
CA ASP A 140 -25.68 5.37 24.04
C ASP A 140 -24.20 5.50 23.66
N VAL A 141 -23.28 4.97 24.48
CA VAL A 141 -21.84 4.89 24.13
C VAL A 141 -21.63 4.07 22.87
N LEU A 142 -22.28 2.92 22.76
CA LEU A 142 -22.19 2.03 21.62
C LEU A 142 -22.63 2.72 20.31
N LYS A 143 -23.76 3.45 20.35
CA LYS A 143 -24.22 4.22 19.19
C LYS A 143 -23.26 5.32 18.77
N GLN A 144 -22.64 6.02 19.74
CA GLN A 144 -21.65 7.05 19.44
C GLN A 144 -20.40 6.46 18.77
N LEU A 145 -19.93 5.31 19.25
CA LEU A 145 -18.76 4.63 18.67
C LEU A 145 -19.06 4.05 17.28
N ASP A 146 -20.28 3.59 17.06
CA ASP A 146 -20.72 3.15 15.72
C ASP A 146 -20.71 4.30 14.69
N GLU A 147 -21.22 5.48 15.07
CA GLU A 147 -21.16 6.68 14.22
C GLU A 147 -19.72 7.14 13.96
N GLU A 148 -18.85 7.02 14.98
CA GLU A 148 -17.43 7.37 14.84
C GLU A 148 -16.70 6.39 13.91
N TYR A 149 -16.90 5.10 14.10
CA TYR A 149 -16.37 4.07 13.22
C TYR A 149 -16.77 4.31 11.77
N ASP A 150 -18.04 4.56 11.52
CA ASP A 150 -18.56 4.85 10.18
C ASP A 150 -17.87 6.06 9.53
N ARG A 151 -17.58 7.11 10.30
CA ARG A 151 -16.86 8.30 9.83
C ARG A 151 -15.42 7.98 9.48
N VAL A 152 -14.72 7.25 10.33
CA VAL A 152 -13.35 6.85 10.15
C VAL A 152 -13.22 5.88 8.95
N TYR A 153 -14.12 4.88 8.87
CA TYR A 153 -14.21 3.95 7.75
C TYR A 153 -14.36 4.67 6.39
N LYS A 154 -15.32 5.59 6.29
CA LYS A 154 -15.55 6.38 5.06
C LYS A 154 -14.32 7.20 4.67
N SER A 155 -13.64 7.80 5.66
CA SER A 155 -12.39 8.55 5.44
C SER A 155 -11.26 7.65 4.94
N PHE A 156 -11.08 6.49 5.56
CA PHE A 156 -10.06 5.52 5.19
C PHE A 156 -10.33 4.92 3.81
N TYR A 157 -11.57 4.50 3.54
CA TYR A 157 -11.98 3.99 2.22
C TYR A 157 -11.74 4.99 1.09
N LYS A 158 -12.08 6.27 1.31
CA LYS A 158 -11.79 7.34 0.36
C LYS A 158 -10.29 7.46 0.07
N HIS A 159 -9.45 7.28 1.09
CA HIS A 159 -8.02 7.34 0.96
C HIS A 159 -7.47 6.14 0.18
N ILE A 160 -7.90 4.92 0.49
CA ILE A 160 -7.56 3.71 -0.28
C ILE A 160 -7.94 3.89 -1.75
N LYS A 161 -9.15 4.38 -2.04
CA LYS A 161 -9.60 4.65 -3.40
C LYS A 161 -8.71 5.67 -4.12
N SER A 162 -8.19 6.68 -3.43
CA SER A 162 -7.23 7.62 -4.01
C SER A 162 -5.89 6.96 -4.31
N CYS A 163 -5.40 6.11 -3.40
CA CYS A 163 -4.16 5.35 -3.58
C CYS A 163 -4.28 4.30 -4.69
N SER A 164 -5.44 3.62 -4.83
CA SER A 164 -5.67 2.64 -5.88
C SER A 164 -5.43 3.22 -7.27
N SER A 165 -5.83 4.46 -7.49
CA SER A 165 -5.58 5.15 -8.76
C SER A 165 -4.08 5.39 -9.04
N ALA A 166 -3.25 5.50 -8.01
CA ALA A 166 -1.81 5.65 -8.13
C ALA A 166 -1.13 4.31 -8.44
N TYR A 167 -1.62 3.21 -7.86
CA TYR A 167 -1.08 1.87 -8.12
C TYR A 167 -1.61 1.24 -9.42
N ALA A 168 -2.80 1.61 -9.89
CA ALA A 168 -3.38 1.13 -11.15
C ALA A 168 -2.74 1.77 -12.41
N LYS A 169 -2.10 2.94 -12.29
CA LYS A 169 -1.50 3.65 -13.43
C LYS A 169 -0.03 3.28 -13.59
N PRO A 170 0.47 3.06 -14.84
CA PRO A 170 1.89 2.91 -15.09
C PRO A 170 2.65 4.18 -14.67
N LEU A 171 3.88 4.03 -14.19
CA LEU A 171 4.72 5.07 -13.57
C LEU A 171 4.86 6.38 -14.38
N LYS A 172 4.72 6.33 -15.70
CA LYS A 172 4.81 7.53 -16.55
C LYS A 172 3.80 8.62 -16.17
N HIS A 173 2.76 8.28 -15.41
CA HIS A 173 1.68 9.18 -14.99
C HIS A 173 1.56 9.36 -13.47
N ARG A 174 2.46 8.76 -12.67
CA ARG A 174 2.54 9.05 -11.24
C ARG A 174 3.15 10.44 -11.04
N LYS A 175 2.33 11.50 -11.14
CA LYS A 175 2.68 12.74 -10.46
C LYS A 175 2.79 12.40 -8.99
N ARG A 176 3.92 12.78 -8.38
CA ARG A 176 4.19 12.67 -6.94
C ARG A 176 2.99 13.17 -6.14
N VAL A 177 2.10 12.25 -5.76
CA VAL A 177 1.01 12.52 -4.80
C VAL A 177 1.51 12.31 -3.36
N LEU A 178 2.79 11.93 -3.24
CA LEU A 178 3.45 11.72 -1.97
C LEU A 178 4.14 13.02 -1.58
N ILE A 179 3.56 13.74 -0.68
CA ILE A 179 4.04 14.82 0.21
C ILE A 179 3.03 15.98 0.17
N ASN A 180 2.01 15.86 0.99
CA ASN A 180 1.46 16.98 1.77
C ASN A 180 0.79 16.41 3.00
#